data_337f8e6615ca24954e9a64ae9d7383e6
#
_entry.id   337f8e6615ca24954e9a64ae9d7383e6
#
_cell.length_a   1.000
_cell.length_b   1.000
_cell.length_c   1.000
_cell.angle_alpha   90.00
_cell.angle_beta   90.00
_cell.angle_gamma   90.00
#
_symmetry.space_group_name_H-M   'P 1'
#
loop_
_entity.id
_entity.type
_entity.pdbx_description
1 polymer ?
#
loop_
_entity_poly.entity_id
_entity_poly.type
_entity_poly.pdbx_seq_one_letter_code
_entity_poly.pdbx_strand_id
1 'polypeptide(L)'
;MAKRRKPSKPSFPANFSSDIIRWKDGDTTKANPFFILVINNIALERPLGSKNFVADMSTGSKTEKRLFTKTAEYIKKNIFGEMPGQAEKLLADSPHSPKIKFWSMYVSDVAPNGDTSLVGEDSHPLSRYVLPRQDAVVAMLAGVGMNPDIVFLVTKSSTHNLAHARGTTDDDSRGGIATTYDGAPITHRFYHKIPGMVALHTDNNKMTAAHEFGHAFSSYTNGFITDLYRDGEPQFNRKVGRPIPDSFAEYHGINYLTDKQRNSLGYDPECPTSYHPELADPTQPALMDYYHKGGMLSRHDRITKAYIMDRIVAKVSR
;
A
#
# COMPACT_ATOMS: atom_id res chain seq x y z
N MET A 1 -35.45 26.55 -4.13
CA MET A 1 -34.09 26.02 -3.80
C MET A 1 -34.17 24.53 -3.58
N ALA A 2 -33.65 23.74 -4.49
CA ALA A 2 -33.63 22.27 -4.34
C ALA A 2 -32.58 21.88 -3.27
N LYS A 3 -33.03 21.20 -2.23
CA LYS A 3 -32.13 20.63 -1.19
C LYS A 3 -31.17 19.67 -1.89
N ARG A 4 -29.86 20.02 -1.98
CA ARG A 4 -28.83 19.07 -2.39
C ARG A 4 -28.90 17.86 -1.46
N ARG A 5 -29.27 16.70 -2.00
CA ARG A 5 -29.17 15.43 -1.27
C ARG A 5 -27.68 15.24 -0.90
N LYS A 6 -27.40 15.05 0.39
CA LYS A 6 -26.06 14.59 0.82
C LYS A 6 -25.78 13.27 0.10
N PRO A 7 -24.59 13.09 -0.49
CA PRO A 7 -24.22 11.80 -1.05
C PRO A 7 -24.38 10.73 0.03
N SER A 8 -25.03 9.62 -0.31
CA SER A 8 -25.10 8.45 0.57
C SER A 8 -23.68 7.95 0.83
N LYS A 9 -23.40 7.58 2.08
CA LYS A 9 -22.12 6.89 2.37
C LYS A 9 -22.08 5.59 1.58
N PRO A 10 -20.91 5.20 1.02
CA PRO A 10 -20.74 3.90 0.41
C PRO A 10 -21.15 2.81 1.40
N SER A 11 -21.92 1.83 0.96
CA SER A 11 -22.31 0.71 1.80
C SER A 11 -22.06 -0.58 1.02
N PHE A 12 -21.18 -1.42 1.52
CA PHE A 12 -20.95 -2.71 0.88
C PHE A 12 -22.22 -3.58 0.99
N PRO A 13 -22.62 -4.33 -0.06
CA PRO A 13 -23.80 -5.18 -0.04
C PRO A 13 -23.78 -6.18 1.12
N ALA A 14 -24.92 -6.39 1.77
CA ALA A 14 -25.05 -7.32 2.89
C ALA A 14 -24.96 -8.80 2.46
N ASN A 15 -25.36 -9.10 1.22
CA ASN A 15 -25.36 -10.46 0.68
C ASN A 15 -24.25 -10.62 -0.32
N PHE A 16 -23.24 -11.40 0.01
CA PHE A 16 -22.13 -11.78 -0.84
C PHE A 16 -21.60 -13.15 -0.43
N SER A 17 -20.94 -13.84 -1.35
CA SER A 17 -20.15 -15.04 -1.05
C SER A 17 -18.69 -14.67 -0.89
N SER A 18 -17.98 -15.31 0.02
CA SER A 18 -16.54 -15.13 0.17
C SER A 18 -15.82 -16.44 0.43
N ASP A 19 -14.70 -16.62 -0.28
CA ASP A 19 -13.77 -17.72 -0.05
C ASP A 19 -12.54 -17.15 0.67
N ILE A 20 -12.32 -17.55 1.92
CA ILE A 20 -11.21 -17.09 2.73
C ILE A 20 -10.14 -18.17 2.80
N ILE A 21 -8.91 -17.82 2.42
CA ILE A 21 -7.73 -18.66 2.62
C ILE A 21 -6.85 -18.01 3.70
N ARG A 22 -6.62 -18.75 4.78
CA ARG A 22 -5.76 -18.36 5.91
C ARG A 22 -4.37 -18.90 5.68
N TRP A 23 -3.54 -18.15 4.96
CA TRP A 23 -2.16 -18.55 4.66
C TRP A 23 -1.26 -18.57 5.90
N LYS A 24 -1.56 -17.69 6.85
CA LYS A 24 -0.87 -17.57 8.13
C LYS A 24 -1.80 -16.90 9.13
N ASP A 25 -2.12 -17.60 10.22
CA ASP A 25 -3.07 -17.10 11.21
C ASP A 25 -2.44 -16.15 12.25
N GLY A 26 -1.12 -16.15 12.33
CA GLY A 26 -0.41 -15.48 13.41
C GLY A 26 -0.56 -16.23 14.74
N ASP A 27 0.13 -15.77 15.78
CA ASP A 27 -0.06 -16.28 17.13
C ASP A 27 -1.39 -15.74 17.69
N THR A 28 -2.41 -16.58 17.67
CA THR A 28 -3.76 -16.24 18.15
C THR A 28 -3.86 -16.05 19.65
N THR A 29 -2.83 -16.41 20.41
CA THR A 29 -2.76 -16.18 21.87
C THR A 29 -2.46 -14.72 22.21
N LYS A 30 -2.05 -13.91 21.24
CA LYS A 30 -1.74 -12.48 21.37
C LYS A 30 -2.89 -11.63 20.83
N ALA A 31 -3.29 -10.63 21.60
CA ALA A 31 -4.49 -9.85 21.35
C ALA A 31 -4.49 -9.04 20.04
N ASN A 32 -3.33 -8.70 19.47
CA ASN A 32 -3.23 -7.78 18.32
C ASN A 32 -2.19 -8.25 17.27
N PRO A 33 -2.50 -9.23 16.41
CA PRO A 33 -1.63 -9.57 15.32
C PRO A 33 -1.55 -8.41 14.32
N PHE A 34 -0.41 -8.23 13.65
CA PHE A 34 -0.31 -7.38 12.48
C PHE A 34 -1.00 -8.09 11.31
N PHE A 35 -2.10 -7.52 10.83
CA PHE A 35 -2.98 -8.20 9.88
C PHE A 35 -2.86 -7.64 8.47
N ILE A 36 -2.48 -8.49 7.53
CA ILE A 36 -2.42 -8.22 6.10
C ILE A 36 -3.53 -9.00 5.41
N LEU A 37 -4.34 -8.31 4.62
CA LEU A 37 -5.46 -8.90 3.88
C LEU A 37 -5.30 -8.65 2.39
N VAL A 38 -5.53 -9.68 1.57
CA VAL A 38 -5.60 -9.57 0.11
C VAL A 38 -7.04 -9.76 -0.33
N ILE A 39 -7.56 -8.87 -1.16
CA ILE A 39 -8.94 -8.91 -1.66
C ILE A 39 -8.97 -8.69 -3.16
N ASN A 40 -9.86 -9.40 -3.87
CA ASN A 40 -10.12 -9.12 -5.28
C ASN A 40 -10.93 -7.84 -5.45
N ASN A 41 -10.66 -7.10 -6.51
CA ASN A 41 -11.52 -6.01 -6.96
C ASN A 41 -12.69 -6.56 -7.79
N ILE A 42 -13.93 -6.24 -7.41
CA ILE A 42 -15.14 -6.76 -8.06
C ILE A 42 -15.49 -5.91 -9.27
N ALA A 43 -15.39 -4.60 -9.12
CA ALA A 43 -15.64 -3.64 -10.18
C ALA A 43 -14.48 -2.65 -10.28
N LEU A 44 -14.17 -2.23 -11.49
CA LEU A 44 -13.12 -1.26 -11.78
C LEU A 44 -13.78 0.06 -12.22
N GLU A 45 -13.45 1.17 -11.56
CA GLU A 45 -13.88 2.49 -12.01
C GLU A 45 -12.96 2.98 -13.14
N ARG A 46 -13.53 3.30 -14.28
CA ARG A 46 -12.77 3.59 -15.50
C ARG A 46 -13.29 4.84 -16.23
N PRO A 47 -12.59 5.98 -16.18
CA PRO A 47 -11.50 6.32 -15.25
C PRO A 47 -12.02 6.63 -13.84
N LEU A 48 -11.12 6.76 -12.87
CA LEU A 48 -11.44 7.13 -11.49
C LEU A 48 -12.17 8.48 -11.46
N GLY A 49 -13.28 8.54 -10.71
CA GLY A 49 -14.17 9.71 -10.64
C GLY A 49 -15.25 9.79 -11.73
N SER A 50 -15.19 8.93 -12.75
CA SER A 50 -16.17 8.93 -13.86
C SER A 50 -17.52 8.32 -13.49
N LYS A 51 -17.58 7.51 -12.42
CA LYS A 51 -18.73 6.67 -12.05
C LYS A 51 -19.09 5.63 -13.13
N ASN A 52 -18.17 5.33 -14.03
CA ASN A 52 -18.29 4.23 -14.99
C ASN A 52 -17.62 2.98 -14.39
N PHE A 53 -18.44 1.98 -14.04
CA PHE A 53 -17.99 0.77 -13.38
C PHE A 53 -18.10 -0.42 -14.33
N VAL A 54 -16.98 -1.09 -14.54
CA VAL A 54 -16.91 -2.31 -15.34
C VAL A 54 -16.58 -3.51 -14.44
N ALA A 55 -17.12 -4.68 -14.81
CA ALA A 55 -16.81 -5.92 -14.11
C ALA A 55 -15.29 -6.20 -14.17
N ASP A 56 -14.73 -6.60 -13.05
CA ASP A 56 -13.31 -7.00 -12.94
C ASP A 56 -13.22 -8.47 -12.49
N MET A 57 -12.87 -8.76 -11.25
CA MET A 57 -12.80 -10.12 -10.72
C MET A 57 -14.10 -10.48 -9.98
N SER A 58 -15.22 -10.57 -10.69
CA SER A 58 -16.57 -10.65 -10.10
C SER A 58 -17.32 -11.93 -10.40
N THR A 59 -16.85 -12.75 -11.35
CA THR A 59 -17.67 -13.87 -11.86
C THR A 59 -17.72 -15.08 -10.92
N GLY A 60 -16.84 -15.16 -9.94
CA GLY A 60 -16.72 -16.35 -9.07
C GLY A 60 -16.25 -17.61 -9.81
N SER A 61 -15.86 -17.50 -11.08
CA SER A 61 -15.41 -18.63 -11.88
C SER A 61 -14.15 -19.28 -11.29
N LYS A 62 -13.98 -20.58 -11.53
CA LYS A 62 -12.76 -21.30 -11.10
C LYS A 62 -11.48 -20.65 -11.64
N THR A 63 -11.53 -20.11 -12.85
CA THR A 63 -10.38 -19.43 -13.48
C THR A 63 -10.03 -18.16 -12.73
N GLU A 64 -11.01 -17.30 -12.41
CA GLU A 64 -10.74 -16.07 -11.65
C GLU A 64 -10.26 -16.37 -10.24
N LYS A 65 -10.93 -17.28 -9.52
CA LYS A 65 -10.50 -17.71 -8.18
C LYS A 65 -9.06 -18.23 -8.19
N ARG A 66 -8.70 -19.05 -9.19
CA ARG A 66 -7.32 -19.55 -9.34
C ARG A 66 -6.32 -18.42 -9.61
N LEU A 67 -6.67 -17.48 -10.48
CA LEU A 67 -5.83 -16.30 -10.77
C LEU A 67 -5.60 -15.46 -9.52
N PHE A 68 -6.67 -15.16 -8.81
CA PHE A 68 -6.61 -14.43 -7.54
C PHE A 68 -5.76 -15.15 -6.49
N THR A 69 -5.99 -16.45 -6.29
CA THR A 69 -5.24 -17.26 -5.32
C THR A 69 -3.74 -17.27 -5.65
N LYS A 70 -3.38 -17.44 -6.93
CA LYS A 70 -1.99 -17.37 -7.39
C LYS A 70 -1.37 -16.00 -7.11
N THR A 71 -2.12 -14.93 -7.33
CA THR A 71 -1.65 -13.57 -7.05
C THR A 71 -1.49 -13.33 -5.55
N ALA A 72 -2.43 -13.77 -4.72
CA ALA A 72 -2.33 -13.67 -3.27
C ALA A 72 -1.12 -14.45 -2.71
N GLU A 73 -0.86 -15.63 -3.25
CA GLU A 73 0.33 -16.43 -2.92
C GLU A 73 1.62 -15.70 -3.31
N TYR A 74 1.64 -15.11 -4.51
CA TYR A 74 2.76 -14.28 -4.98
C TYR A 74 3.01 -13.10 -4.04
N ILE A 75 1.96 -12.35 -3.66
CA ILE A 75 2.07 -11.23 -2.72
C ILE A 75 2.68 -11.71 -1.41
N LYS A 76 2.13 -12.80 -0.83
CA LYS A 76 2.68 -13.38 0.39
C LYS A 76 4.16 -13.71 0.27
N LYS A 77 4.53 -14.50 -0.74
CA LYS A 77 5.93 -14.90 -0.95
C LYS A 77 6.84 -13.70 -1.11
N ASN A 78 6.39 -12.68 -1.83
CA ASN A 78 7.18 -11.49 -2.11
C ASN A 78 7.44 -10.65 -0.85
N ILE A 79 6.41 -10.33 -0.05
CA ILE A 79 6.57 -9.50 1.16
C ILE A 79 7.23 -10.27 2.32
N PHE A 80 7.11 -11.61 2.36
CA PHE A 80 7.82 -12.41 3.36
C PHE A 80 9.26 -12.72 2.94
N GLY A 81 9.63 -12.52 1.66
CA GLY A 81 10.96 -12.85 1.15
C GLY A 81 11.11 -14.34 0.85
N GLU A 82 10.03 -15.01 0.48
CA GLU A 82 9.98 -16.46 0.19
C GLU A 82 10.09 -16.76 -1.31
N MET A 83 10.30 -15.75 -2.16
CA MET A 83 10.49 -15.95 -3.59
C MET A 83 11.87 -16.57 -3.88
N PRO A 84 11.98 -17.53 -4.81
CA PRO A 84 13.28 -18.08 -5.18
C PRO A 84 14.27 -17.01 -5.63
N GLY A 85 15.44 -16.96 -4.99
CA GLY A 85 16.49 -15.99 -5.28
C GLY A 85 16.26 -14.58 -4.71
N GLN A 86 15.22 -14.37 -3.90
CA GLN A 86 14.99 -13.10 -3.23
C GLN A 86 16.03 -12.86 -2.13
N ALA A 87 16.70 -11.71 -2.19
CA ALA A 87 17.79 -11.40 -1.28
C ALA A 87 17.32 -10.97 0.12
N GLU A 88 16.11 -10.41 0.23
CA GLU A 88 15.57 -9.95 1.51
C GLU A 88 14.40 -10.82 1.98
N LYS A 89 14.47 -11.23 3.24
CA LYS A 89 13.41 -11.97 3.93
C LYS A 89 12.80 -11.13 5.05
N LEU A 90 12.33 -9.93 4.69
CA LEU A 90 11.89 -8.89 5.64
C LEU A 90 10.96 -9.42 6.72
N LEU A 91 9.88 -10.09 6.34
CA LEU A 91 8.88 -10.59 7.29
C LEU A 91 9.16 -12.02 7.74
N ALA A 92 9.78 -12.87 6.92
CA ALA A 92 10.04 -14.26 7.29
C ALA A 92 11.11 -14.37 8.38
N ASP A 93 12.19 -13.59 8.27
CA ASP A 93 13.29 -13.60 9.26
C ASP A 93 13.03 -12.67 10.45
N SER A 94 11.91 -11.93 10.44
CA SER A 94 11.55 -11.07 11.56
C SER A 94 11.21 -11.90 12.80
N PRO A 95 11.70 -11.54 14.01
CA PRO A 95 11.30 -12.16 15.27
C PRO A 95 9.79 -11.98 15.54
N HIS A 96 9.15 -11.05 14.83
CA HIS A 96 7.71 -10.81 14.92
C HIS A 96 6.91 -11.59 13.87
N SER A 97 7.56 -12.37 13.00
CA SER A 97 6.89 -13.18 11.99
C SER A 97 5.74 -14.03 12.56
N PRO A 98 5.86 -14.68 13.72
CA PRO A 98 4.75 -15.43 14.32
C PRO A 98 3.52 -14.58 14.66
N LYS A 99 3.68 -13.27 14.83
CA LYS A 99 2.59 -12.34 15.17
C LYS A 99 1.95 -11.69 13.93
N ILE A 100 2.37 -12.08 12.72
CA ILE A 100 1.83 -11.56 11.47
C ILE A 100 0.77 -12.52 10.96
N LYS A 101 -0.42 -11.98 10.72
CA LYS A 101 -1.56 -12.66 10.09
C LYS A 101 -1.64 -12.28 8.62
N PHE A 102 -1.73 -13.26 7.74
CA PHE A 102 -1.88 -13.03 6.30
C PHE A 102 -3.02 -13.90 5.76
N TRP A 103 -4.08 -13.25 5.29
CA TRP A 103 -5.24 -13.90 4.70
C TRP A 103 -5.52 -13.35 3.30
N SER A 104 -6.22 -14.15 2.51
CA SER A 104 -6.84 -13.66 1.28
C SER A 104 -8.33 -13.97 1.29
N MET A 105 -9.12 -13.06 0.73
CA MET A 105 -10.57 -13.17 0.62
C MET A 105 -10.99 -12.88 -0.81
N TYR A 106 -11.56 -13.88 -1.46
CA TYR A 106 -12.19 -13.72 -2.77
C TYR A 106 -13.69 -13.51 -2.58
N VAL A 107 -14.19 -12.37 -3.02
CA VAL A 107 -15.63 -12.01 -2.93
C VAL A 107 -16.28 -12.22 -4.29
N SER A 108 -17.45 -12.87 -4.28
CA SER A 108 -18.29 -13.12 -5.47
C SER A 108 -19.76 -12.93 -5.16
N ASP A 109 -20.59 -13.15 -6.17
CA ASP A 109 -22.06 -13.04 -6.08
C ASP A 109 -22.54 -11.62 -5.74
N VAL A 110 -21.77 -10.62 -6.17
CA VAL A 110 -22.08 -9.21 -5.97
C VAL A 110 -22.03 -8.48 -7.31
N ALA A 111 -23.04 -7.67 -7.56
CA ALA A 111 -23.10 -6.88 -8.79
C ALA A 111 -21.99 -5.81 -8.83
N PRO A 112 -21.30 -5.68 -9.98
CA PRO A 112 -20.32 -4.60 -10.18
C PRO A 112 -21.01 -3.23 -10.13
N ASN A 113 -20.58 -2.38 -9.19
CA ASN A 113 -21.08 -1.01 -9.03
C ASN A 113 -20.08 -0.14 -8.24
N GLY A 114 -20.48 1.07 -7.88
CA GLY A 114 -19.63 2.01 -7.14
C GLY A 114 -19.23 1.54 -5.75
N ASP A 115 -20.09 0.80 -5.08
CA ASP A 115 -19.82 0.32 -3.71
C ASP A 115 -18.90 -0.93 -3.71
N THR A 116 -18.86 -1.65 -4.82
CA THR A 116 -18.03 -2.85 -5.01
C THR A 116 -16.74 -2.60 -5.79
N SER A 117 -16.55 -1.38 -6.25
CA SER A 117 -15.32 -0.93 -6.93
C SER A 117 -14.32 -0.47 -5.89
N LEU A 118 -13.34 -1.33 -5.57
CA LEU A 118 -12.28 -1.04 -4.60
C LEU A 118 -11.07 -0.36 -5.25
N VAL A 119 -10.97 -0.44 -6.56
CA VAL A 119 -9.88 0.11 -7.39
C VAL A 119 -10.46 0.91 -8.55
N GLY A 120 -9.80 2.00 -8.90
CA GLY A 120 -10.06 2.77 -10.11
C GLY A 120 -8.80 2.94 -10.95
N GLU A 121 -8.97 3.17 -12.25
CA GLU A 121 -7.88 3.56 -13.15
C GLU A 121 -7.65 5.07 -13.03
N ASP A 122 -6.39 5.50 -12.94
CA ASP A 122 -6.07 6.93 -12.92
C ASP A 122 -6.66 7.64 -14.14
N SER A 123 -7.19 8.83 -13.93
CA SER A 123 -7.83 9.64 -14.98
C SER A 123 -6.83 10.36 -15.89
N HIS A 124 -5.56 10.44 -15.49
CA HIS A 124 -4.54 11.12 -16.29
C HIS A 124 -4.23 10.32 -17.57
N PRO A 125 -4.26 10.93 -18.77
CA PRO A 125 -4.15 10.21 -20.05
C PRO A 125 -2.87 9.38 -20.24
N LEU A 126 -1.78 9.79 -19.58
CA LEU A 126 -0.49 9.11 -19.66
C LEU A 126 -0.24 8.19 -18.44
N SER A 127 -1.13 8.18 -17.47
CA SER A 127 -1.00 7.33 -16.31
C SER A 127 -1.41 5.90 -16.64
N ARG A 128 -0.70 4.97 -16.00
CA ARG A 128 -1.00 3.54 -16.04
C ARG A 128 -1.26 2.98 -14.66
N TYR A 129 -1.52 3.86 -13.68
CA TYR A 129 -1.74 3.46 -12.30
C TYR A 129 -3.16 2.96 -12.06
N VAL A 130 -3.25 1.91 -11.24
CA VAL A 130 -4.48 1.50 -10.56
C VAL A 130 -4.44 2.05 -9.14
N LEU A 131 -5.51 2.70 -8.72
CA LEU A 131 -5.56 3.47 -7.48
C LEU A 131 -6.58 2.89 -6.51
N PRO A 132 -6.26 2.72 -5.20
CA PRO A 132 -7.23 2.34 -4.19
C PRO A 132 -8.33 3.40 -4.04
N ARG A 133 -9.59 2.95 -3.97
CA ARG A 133 -10.74 3.78 -3.62
C ARG A 133 -11.01 3.66 -2.12
N GLN A 134 -10.41 4.54 -1.35
CA GLN A 134 -10.37 4.45 0.12
C GLN A 134 -11.75 4.27 0.77
N ASP A 135 -12.73 5.09 0.37
CA ASP A 135 -14.07 5.03 0.97
C ASP A 135 -14.76 3.67 0.73
N ALA A 136 -14.62 3.14 -0.49
CA ALA A 136 -15.19 1.85 -0.84
C ALA A 136 -14.50 0.69 -0.08
N VAL A 137 -13.17 0.76 0.05
CA VAL A 137 -12.40 -0.24 0.81
C VAL A 137 -12.79 -0.23 2.28
N VAL A 138 -12.88 0.95 2.91
CA VAL A 138 -13.29 1.08 4.32
C VAL A 138 -14.72 0.57 4.52
N ALA A 139 -15.65 0.90 3.61
CA ALA A 139 -17.03 0.42 3.68
C ALA A 139 -17.11 -1.11 3.56
N MET A 140 -16.33 -1.68 2.64
CA MET A 140 -16.26 -3.13 2.46
C MET A 140 -15.69 -3.82 3.70
N LEU A 141 -14.57 -3.34 4.25
CA LEU A 141 -13.97 -3.89 5.47
C LEU A 141 -14.94 -3.87 6.65
N ALA A 142 -15.69 -2.77 6.79
CA ALA A 142 -16.75 -2.68 7.80
C ALA A 142 -17.87 -3.69 7.56
N GLY A 143 -18.28 -3.88 6.30
CA GLY A 143 -19.33 -4.85 5.91
C GLY A 143 -18.93 -6.30 6.18
N VAL A 144 -17.65 -6.65 6.02
CA VAL A 144 -17.14 -8.00 6.29
C VAL A 144 -16.64 -8.19 7.73
N GLY A 145 -16.66 -7.16 8.56
CA GLY A 145 -16.21 -7.22 9.95
C GLY A 145 -14.71 -7.46 10.12
N MET A 146 -13.88 -7.01 9.17
CA MET A 146 -12.43 -7.17 9.21
C MET A 146 -11.72 -5.84 9.45
N ASN A 147 -10.63 -5.87 10.21
CA ASN A 147 -9.82 -4.69 10.52
C ASN A 147 -8.32 -4.97 10.28
N PRO A 148 -7.89 -5.07 9.02
CA PRO A 148 -6.48 -5.27 8.69
C PRO A 148 -5.67 -3.99 8.91
N ASP A 149 -4.35 -4.16 9.05
CA ASP A 149 -3.39 -3.05 9.07
C ASP A 149 -3.00 -2.64 7.65
N ILE A 150 -2.92 -3.61 6.74
CA ILE A 150 -2.65 -3.39 5.30
C ILE A 150 -3.60 -4.25 4.46
N VAL A 151 -4.09 -3.66 3.37
CA VAL A 151 -4.94 -4.33 2.38
C VAL A 151 -4.30 -4.29 1.01
N PHE A 152 -4.18 -5.44 0.37
CA PHE A 152 -3.86 -5.56 -1.04
C PHE A 152 -5.13 -5.76 -1.85
N LEU A 153 -5.31 -4.94 -2.87
CA LEU A 153 -6.46 -4.95 -3.78
C LEU A 153 -6.00 -5.45 -5.15
N VAL A 154 -6.52 -6.58 -5.57
CA VAL A 154 -6.08 -7.26 -6.81
C VAL A 154 -7.07 -6.98 -7.93
N THR A 155 -6.59 -6.45 -9.06
CA THR A 155 -7.36 -6.17 -10.27
C THR A 155 -6.82 -6.89 -11.50
N LYS A 156 -7.67 -7.14 -12.50
CA LYS A 156 -7.27 -7.67 -13.82
C LYS A 156 -7.03 -6.55 -14.85
N SER A 157 -7.08 -5.28 -14.47
CA SER A 157 -6.89 -4.20 -15.44
C SER A 157 -5.65 -4.47 -16.30
N SER A 158 -5.82 -4.48 -17.61
CA SER A 158 -4.71 -4.69 -18.56
C SER A 158 -4.18 -3.37 -19.13
N THR A 159 -4.98 -2.33 -19.06
CA THR A 159 -4.65 -0.99 -19.57
C THR A 159 -3.78 -0.24 -18.57
N HIS A 160 -4.15 -0.35 -17.28
CA HIS A 160 -3.44 0.23 -16.16
C HIS A 160 -2.83 -0.91 -15.35
N ASN A 161 -1.53 -1.06 -15.44
CA ASN A 161 -0.79 -2.20 -14.84
C ASN A 161 0.30 -1.77 -13.88
N LEU A 162 0.40 -0.48 -13.56
CA LEU A 162 1.29 0.02 -12.53
C LEU A 162 0.54 0.02 -11.19
N ALA A 163 1.20 -0.55 -10.18
CA ALA A 163 0.68 -0.58 -8.83
C ALA A 163 0.75 0.81 -8.16
N HIS A 164 -0.04 1.00 -7.12
CA HIS A 164 -0.01 2.20 -6.31
C HIS A 164 -0.40 1.88 -4.87
N ALA A 165 0.29 2.50 -3.92
CA ALA A 165 -0.05 2.39 -2.52
C ALA A 165 -0.55 3.71 -1.93
N ARG A 166 -1.41 3.60 -0.93
CA ARG A 166 -1.82 4.69 -0.04
C ARG A 166 -1.48 4.33 1.39
N GLY A 167 -0.88 5.29 2.10
CA GLY A 167 -0.51 5.11 3.49
C GLY A 167 -1.70 4.94 4.43
N THR A 168 -1.40 4.49 5.64
CA THR A 168 -2.36 4.36 6.74
C THR A 168 -2.69 5.71 7.37
N THR A 169 -3.85 5.84 7.96
CA THR A 169 -4.07 6.92 8.94
C THR A 169 -3.67 6.40 10.31
N ASP A 170 -2.83 7.13 11.02
CA ASP A 170 -2.29 6.73 12.33
C ASP A 170 -3.27 6.83 13.45
N ASP A 171 -4.41 6.87 13.37
CA ASP A 171 -5.18 6.98 14.41
C ASP A 171 -6.23 7.43 14.56
N ASP A 172 -6.53 7.04 15.36
CA ASP A 172 -7.09 7.07 16.68
C ASP A 172 -7.99 8.28 16.78
N SER A 173 -9.13 8.09 17.06
CA SER A 173 -10.02 8.87 17.93
C SER A 173 -10.10 10.38 17.75
N ARG A 174 -9.21 11.08 17.06
CA ARG A 174 -9.19 12.55 17.03
C ARG A 174 -9.68 13.19 15.74
N GLY A 175 -10.19 12.45 14.79
CA GLY A 175 -10.76 12.98 13.56
C GLY A 175 -9.77 13.83 12.76
N GLY A 176 -8.60 13.29 12.48
CA GLY A 176 -7.61 13.92 11.64
C GLY A 176 -8.16 14.20 10.24
N ILE A 177 -7.79 15.31 9.65
CA ILE A 177 -8.03 15.57 8.24
C ILE A 177 -7.02 14.71 7.48
N ALA A 178 -7.47 13.59 6.91
CA ALA A 178 -6.65 12.86 5.97
C ALA A 178 -6.52 13.71 4.70
N THR A 179 -5.34 13.78 4.13
CA THR A 179 -5.13 14.36 2.81
C THR A 179 -4.87 13.24 1.81
N THR A 180 -5.21 13.45 0.56
CA THR A 180 -4.82 12.57 -0.52
C THR A 180 -3.31 12.64 -0.73
N TYR A 181 -2.74 11.64 -1.42
CA TYR A 181 -1.31 11.61 -1.78
C TYR A 181 -0.81 12.88 -2.48
N ASP A 182 -1.67 13.56 -3.24
CA ASP A 182 -1.41 14.84 -3.90
C ASP A 182 -1.64 16.07 -2.99
N GLY A 183 -1.89 15.86 -1.71
CA GLY A 183 -2.05 16.93 -0.72
C GLY A 183 -3.44 17.58 -0.70
N ALA A 184 -4.40 17.08 -1.46
CA ALA A 184 -5.76 17.59 -1.38
C ALA A 184 -6.42 17.19 -0.05
N PRO A 185 -7.09 18.11 0.66
CA PRO A 185 -7.78 17.78 1.89
C PRO A 185 -8.92 16.81 1.62
N ILE A 186 -8.89 15.65 2.25
CA ILE A 186 -10.03 14.75 2.28
C ILE A 186 -11.00 15.33 3.30
N THR A 187 -12.11 15.88 2.85
CA THR A 187 -13.11 16.52 3.70
C THR A 187 -13.95 15.54 4.53
N HIS A 188 -13.58 14.27 4.58
CA HIS A 188 -14.23 13.25 5.37
C HIS A 188 -13.52 13.08 6.70
N ARG A 189 -14.21 13.33 7.79
CA ARG A 189 -13.76 12.92 9.12
C ARG A 189 -13.86 11.39 9.18
N PHE A 190 -12.73 10.72 9.15
CA PHE A 190 -12.68 9.29 9.39
C PHE A 190 -12.65 9.06 10.90
N TYR A 191 -13.65 8.38 11.41
CA TYR A 191 -13.72 7.98 12.82
C TYR A 191 -13.02 6.64 13.09
N HIS A 192 -12.40 6.04 12.07
CA HIS A 192 -11.77 4.74 12.14
C HIS A 192 -10.40 4.78 11.46
N LYS A 193 -9.50 3.97 11.98
CA LYS A 193 -8.20 3.73 11.35
C LYS A 193 -8.41 3.29 9.90
N ILE A 194 -7.80 3.98 8.95
CA ILE A 194 -7.73 3.57 7.55
C ILE A 194 -6.48 2.71 7.38
N PRO A 195 -6.58 1.47 6.91
CA PRO A 195 -5.42 0.64 6.66
C PRO A 195 -4.55 1.22 5.55
N GLY A 196 -3.27 0.85 5.52
CA GLY A 196 -2.46 1.01 4.33
C GLY A 196 -3.06 0.19 3.19
N MET A 197 -3.11 0.75 1.99
CA MET A 197 -3.77 0.11 0.84
C MET A 197 -2.80 0.02 -0.33
N VAL A 198 -2.78 -1.14 -0.98
CA VAL A 198 -2.02 -1.39 -2.20
C VAL A 198 -2.98 -1.87 -3.27
N ALA A 199 -3.09 -1.16 -4.39
CA ALA A 199 -3.74 -1.67 -5.58
C ALA A 199 -2.69 -2.22 -6.54
N LEU A 200 -2.88 -3.44 -7.04
CA LEU A 200 -1.96 -4.03 -8.01
C LEU A 200 -2.67 -4.96 -9.00
N HIS A 201 -2.04 -5.08 -10.15
CA HIS A 201 -2.50 -5.94 -11.23
C HIS A 201 -2.02 -7.39 -11.03
N THR A 202 -2.76 -8.36 -11.57
CA THR A 202 -2.42 -9.79 -11.47
C THR A 202 -1.08 -10.17 -12.11
N ASP A 203 -0.59 -9.37 -13.07
CA ASP A 203 0.65 -9.63 -13.82
C ASP A 203 1.82 -8.73 -13.41
N ASN A 204 1.85 -8.28 -12.16
CA ASN A 204 2.94 -7.45 -11.66
C ASN A 204 4.30 -8.15 -11.75
N ASN A 205 5.36 -7.33 -11.81
CA ASN A 205 6.71 -7.85 -11.80
C ASN A 205 7.11 -8.40 -10.41
N LYS A 206 8.27 -9.08 -10.36
CA LYS A 206 8.68 -9.89 -9.21
C LYS A 206 8.81 -9.17 -7.88
N MET A 207 9.02 -7.84 -7.85
CA MET A 207 9.25 -7.08 -6.61
C MET A 207 8.18 -6.03 -6.31
N THR A 208 7.20 -5.87 -7.18
CA THR A 208 6.18 -4.81 -7.04
C THR A 208 5.43 -4.89 -5.72
N ALA A 209 5.04 -6.09 -5.28
CA ALA A 209 4.27 -6.22 -4.03
C ALA A 209 5.09 -5.79 -2.80
N ALA A 210 6.39 -6.10 -2.75
CA ALA A 210 7.27 -5.69 -1.65
C ALA A 210 7.56 -4.17 -1.69
N HIS A 211 7.73 -3.59 -2.88
CA HIS A 211 7.90 -2.16 -3.07
C HIS A 211 6.67 -1.38 -2.56
N GLU A 212 5.50 -1.70 -3.07
CA GLU A 212 4.25 -1.04 -2.67
C GLU A 212 3.89 -1.30 -1.19
N PHE A 213 4.30 -2.44 -0.65
CA PHE A 213 4.17 -2.73 0.77
C PHE A 213 4.91 -1.72 1.63
N GLY A 214 6.10 -1.29 1.22
CA GLY A 214 6.84 -0.21 1.88
C GLY A 214 6.02 1.08 1.94
N HIS A 215 5.52 1.55 0.80
CA HIS A 215 4.69 2.77 0.74
C HIS A 215 3.44 2.70 1.62
N ALA A 216 2.84 1.52 1.78
CA ALA A 216 1.62 1.35 2.57
C ALA A 216 1.78 1.65 4.07
N PHE A 217 3.01 1.69 4.58
CA PHE A 217 3.31 2.11 5.96
C PHE A 217 3.36 3.62 6.15
N SER A 218 3.39 4.39 5.07
CA SER A 218 3.40 5.86 5.15
C SER A 218 2.22 6.38 5.97
N SER A 219 2.47 7.41 6.79
CA SER A 219 1.43 8.05 7.57
C SER A 219 1.72 9.53 7.82
N TYR A 220 0.68 10.29 8.12
CA TYR A 220 0.83 11.72 8.41
C TYR A 220 1.62 11.99 9.69
N THR A 221 1.42 11.18 10.70
CA THR A 221 2.04 11.39 12.00
C THR A 221 3.47 10.92 12.04
N ASN A 222 3.77 9.81 11.35
CA ASN A 222 5.08 9.16 11.46
C ASN A 222 5.96 9.31 10.21
N GLY A 223 5.45 9.97 9.17
CA GLY A 223 6.17 10.26 7.94
C GLY A 223 5.84 9.33 6.78
N PHE A 224 6.42 9.62 5.64
CA PHE A 224 6.14 8.95 4.38
C PHE A 224 7.35 8.17 3.90
N ILE A 225 7.11 6.93 3.46
CA ILE A 225 8.04 6.17 2.66
C ILE A 225 7.76 6.53 1.20
N THR A 226 8.71 7.17 0.54
CA THR A 226 8.61 7.64 -0.84
C THR A 226 9.49 6.83 -1.76
N ASP A 227 9.30 7.01 -3.06
CA ASP A 227 10.28 6.55 -4.04
C ASP A 227 11.57 7.34 -3.89
N LEU A 228 12.67 6.66 -3.60
CA LEU A 228 13.93 7.31 -3.28
C LEU A 228 14.54 8.09 -4.47
N TYR A 229 14.25 7.64 -5.70
CA TYR A 229 14.65 8.38 -6.90
C TYR A 229 13.93 9.73 -7.05
N ARG A 230 12.85 9.98 -6.27
CA ARG A 230 12.13 11.26 -6.22
C ARG A 230 12.58 12.17 -5.10
N ASP A 231 13.45 11.72 -4.24
CA ASP A 231 13.99 12.54 -3.15
C ASP A 231 14.75 13.76 -3.66
N GLY A 232 15.27 13.69 -4.88
CA GLY A 232 15.87 14.82 -5.60
C GLY A 232 14.88 15.81 -6.21
N GLU A 233 13.56 15.56 -6.17
CA GLU A 233 12.55 16.42 -6.78
C GLU A 233 12.00 17.47 -5.79
N PRO A 234 12.37 18.78 -5.86
CA PRO A 234 11.98 19.78 -4.87
C PRO A 234 10.47 19.92 -4.72
N GLN A 235 9.73 19.82 -5.81
CA GLN A 235 8.28 19.92 -5.81
C GLN A 235 7.59 18.76 -5.11
N PHE A 236 8.17 17.57 -5.15
CA PHE A 236 7.65 16.41 -4.44
C PHE A 236 7.82 16.60 -2.94
N ASN A 237 8.99 17.00 -2.50
CA ASN A 237 9.29 17.24 -1.10
C ASN A 237 8.48 18.39 -0.50
N ARG A 238 8.19 19.45 -1.26
CA ARG A 238 7.31 20.54 -0.82
C ARG A 238 5.87 20.10 -0.58
N LYS A 239 5.38 19.09 -1.35
CA LYS A 239 4.00 18.60 -1.22
C LYS A 239 3.81 17.60 -0.09
N VAL A 240 4.75 16.68 0.07
CA VAL A 240 4.60 15.55 0.99
C VAL A 240 5.47 15.67 2.24
N GLY A 241 6.31 16.71 2.31
CA GLY A 241 7.25 16.89 3.41
C GLY A 241 8.40 15.88 3.36
N ARG A 242 9.06 15.69 4.48
CA ARG A 242 10.15 14.72 4.58
C ARG A 242 9.60 13.30 4.58
N PRO A 243 10.23 12.37 3.86
CA PRO A 243 9.75 10.98 3.78
C PRO A 243 9.70 10.30 5.13
N ILE A 244 10.68 10.61 5.99
CA ILE A 244 10.80 10.06 7.35
C ILE A 244 11.12 11.22 8.30
N PRO A 245 10.46 11.31 9.48
CA PRO A 245 10.74 12.34 10.46
C PRO A 245 12.21 12.38 10.87
N ASP A 246 12.77 13.57 11.09
CA ASP A 246 14.15 13.74 11.53
C ASP A 246 14.47 12.96 12.80
N SER A 247 13.53 12.96 13.75
CA SER A 247 13.67 12.20 15.00
C SER A 247 13.84 10.70 14.78
N PHE A 248 13.24 10.16 13.73
CA PHE A 248 13.39 8.76 13.36
C PHE A 248 14.78 8.52 12.74
N ALA A 249 15.20 9.38 11.84
CA ALA A 249 16.52 9.30 11.24
C ALA A 249 17.63 9.40 12.30
N GLU A 250 17.50 10.34 13.24
CA GLU A 250 18.42 10.52 14.34
C GLU A 250 18.47 9.28 15.26
N TYR A 251 17.31 8.75 15.66
CA TYR A 251 17.22 7.55 16.50
C TYR A 251 17.94 6.34 15.90
N HIS A 252 17.85 6.16 14.57
CA HIS A 252 18.53 5.07 13.86
C HIS A 252 19.97 5.39 13.43
N GLY A 253 20.53 6.54 13.86
CA GLY A 253 21.88 6.96 13.51
C GLY A 253 22.08 7.20 12.02
N ILE A 254 21.07 7.72 11.37
CA ILE A 254 21.07 7.98 9.94
C ILE A 254 21.50 9.42 9.69
N ASN A 255 22.55 9.60 8.90
CA ASN A 255 23.01 10.91 8.49
C ASN A 255 22.41 11.29 7.14
N TYR A 256 21.91 12.50 7.04
CA TYR A 256 21.52 13.08 5.75
C TYR A 256 22.74 13.24 4.85
N LEU A 257 22.50 13.13 3.54
CA LEU A 257 23.53 13.44 2.57
C LEU A 257 23.96 14.91 2.73
N THR A 258 25.26 15.15 2.70
CA THR A 258 25.80 16.50 2.60
C THR A 258 25.51 17.10 1.23
N ASP A 259 25.53 18.43 1.09
CA ASP A 259 25.32 19.10 -0.19
C ASP A 259 26.32 18.61 -1.26
N LYS A 260 27.56 18.33 -0.87
CA LYS A 260 28.56 17.77 -1.76
C LYS A 260 28.19 16.39 -2.27
N GLN A 261 27.63 15.53 -1.42
CA GLN A 261 27.17 14.20 -1.82
C GLN A 261 25.95 14.29 -2.73
N ARG A 262 24.96 15.12 -2.37
CA ARG A 262 23.77 15.35 -3.21
C ARG A 262 24.14 15.84 -4.60
N ASN A 263 25.02 16.85 -4.68
CA ASN A 263 25.49 17.38 -5.96
C ASN A 263 26.23 16.34 -6.79
N SER A 264 27.06 15.49 -6.16
CA SER A 264 27.78 14.43 -6.87
C SER A 264 26.84 13.33 -7.40
N LEU A 265 25.66 13.19 -6.82
CA LEU A 265 24.63 12.25 -7.24
C LEU A 265 23.62 12.86 -8.22
N GLY A 266 23.77 14.14 -8.55
CA GLY A 266 22.84 14.86 -9.43
C GLY A 266 21.50 15.21 -8.77
N TYR A 267 21.42 15.18 -7.45
CA TYR A 267 20.23 15.64 -6.74
C TYR A 267 20.16 17.18 -6.76
N ASP A 268 18.92 17.68 -6.86
CA ASP A 268 18.66 19.09 -6.79
C ASP A 268 19.12 19.67 -5.43
N PRO A 269 19.99 20.70 -5.41
CA PRO A 269 20.49 21.29 -4.16
C PRO A 269 19.38 21.92 -3.28
N GLU A 270 18.25 22.27 -3.86
CA GLU A 270 17.07 22.76 -3.11
C GLU A 270 16.27 21.65 -2.45
N CYS A 271 16.57 20.37 -2.72
CA CYS A 271 15.89 19.24 -2.11
C CYS A 271 16.50 18.89 -0.76
N PRO A 272 15.83 19.13 0.36
CA PRO A 272 16.41 18.94 1.69
C PRO A 272 16.48 17.47 2.17
N THR A 273 16.00 16.51 1.40
CA THR A 273 15.61 15.19 1.94
C THR A 273 16.31 14.00 1.35
N SER A 274 17.36 14.17 0.60
CA SER A 274 18.20 13.03 0.22
C SER A 274 18.98 12.53 1.43
N TYR A 275 18.57 11.45 2.02
CA TYR A 275 19.03 11.08 3.34
C TYR A 275 19.95 9.88 3.39
N HIS A 276 20.33 9.28 2.26
CA HIS A 276 21.16 8.09 2.44
C HIS A 276 22.18 7.80 1.35
N PRO A 277 23.47 7.62 1.70
CA PRO A 277 24.50 7.19 0.76
C PRO A 277 24.27 5.79 0.18
N GLU A 278 23.61 4.89 0.93
CA GLU A 278 23.28 3.53 0.46
C GLU A 278 22.34 3.54 -0.74
N LEU A 279 21.56 4.60 -0.90
CA LEU A 279 20.59 4.74 -1.99
C LEU A 279 21.27 5.13 -3.31
N ALA A 280 22.51 5.58 -3.21
CA ALA A 280 23.31 6.04 -4.32
C ALA A 280 24.14 4.94 -4.98
N ASP A 281 24.07 3.70 -4.48
CA ASP A 281 24.77 2.60 -5.11
C ASP A 281 24.02 2.11 -6.35
N PRO A 282 24.47 2.46 -7.57
CA PRO A 282 23.82 2.04 -8.80
C PRO A 282 23.91 0.52 -9.03
N THR A 283 24.75 -0.18 -8.27
CA THR A 283 24.95 -1.63 -8.40
C THR A 283 24.00 -2.43 -7.51
N GLN A 284 23.46 -1.80 -6.47
CA GLN A 284 22.53 -2.42 -5.53
C GLN A 284 21.39 -1.44 -5.18
N PRO A 285 20.48 -1.17 -6.12
CA PRO A 285 19.38 -0.24 -5.87
C PRO A 285 18.50 -0.73 -4.73
N ALA A 286 18.13 0.18 -3.85
CA ALA A 286 17.18 -0.10 -2.81
C ALA A 286 15.80 -0.43 -3.39
N LEU A 287 15.00 -1.20 -2.64
CA LEU A 287 13.67 -1.61 -3.10
C LEU A 287 12.74 -0.40 -3.34
N MET A 288 12.91 0.68 -2.57
CA MET A 288 12.16 1.92 -2.73
C MET A 288 12.78 2.88 -3.76
N ASP A 289 13.85 2.45 -4.44
CA ASP A 289 14.50 3.16 -5.54
C ASP A 289 14.21 2.41 -6.87
N TYR A 290 15.21 2.17 -7.67
CA TYR A 290 15.07 1.45 -8.95
C TYR A 290 15.02 -0.07 -8.77
N TYR A 291 14.05 -0.59 -7.97
CA TYR A 291 13.94 -2.03 -7.66
C TYR A 291 13.91 -2.93 -8.91
N HIS A 292 13.39 -2.44 -10.02
CA HIS A 292 13.35 -3.16 -11.27
C HIS A 292 14.74 -3.43 -11.88
N LYS A 293 15.75 -2.63 -11.53
CA LYS A 293 17.15 -2.85 -11.97
C LYS A 293 17.81 -3.95 -11.15
N GLY A 294 17.57 -3.98 -9.84
CA GLY A 294 18.10 -5.03 -8.96
C GLY A 294 17.28 -6.32 -8.98
N GLY A 295 16.03 -6.24 -9.40
CA GLY A 295 15.11 -7.39 -9.46
C GLY A 295 14.99 -8.07 -8.10
N MET A 296 15.20 -9.40 -8.07
CA MET A 296 15.11 -10.21 -6.85
C MET A 296 16.22 -9.93 -5.82
N LEU A 297 17.27 -9.22 -6.21
CA LEU A 297 18.39 -8.83 -5.32
C LEU A 297 18.12 -7.52 -4.58
N SER A 298 17.07 -6.77 -4.97
CA SER A 298 16.70 -5.52 -4.30
C SER A 298 16.28 -5.78 -2.85
N ARG A 299 16.69 -4.87 -1.97
CA ARG A 299 16.38 -4.90 -0.52
C ARG A 299 15.84 -3.56 -0.10
N HIS A 300 15.01 -3.53 0.94
CA HIS A 300 14.74 -2.26 1.59
C HIS A 300 16.05 -1.69 2.16
N ASP A 301 16.24 -0.39 1.97
CA ASP A 301 17.28 0.32 2.68
C ASP A 301 17.07 0.23 4.20
N ARG A 302 18.13 0.53 4.94
CA ARG A 302 18.12 0.39 6.40
C ARG A 302 17.04 1.24 7.06
N ILE A 303 16.76 2.42 6.53
CA ILE A 303 15.77 3.36 7.07
C ILE A 303 14.37 2.83 6.87
N THR A 304 14.03 2.52 5.62
CA THR A 304 12.71 1.97 5.28
C THR A 304 12.43 0.68 6.05
N LYS A 305 13.42 -0.20 6.13
CA LYS A 305 13.31 -1.45 6.89
C LYS A 305 13.04 -1.20 8.38
N ALA A 306 13.80 -0.31 9.01
CA ALA A 306 13.62 0.02 10.41
C ALA A 306 12.26 0.64 10.66
N TYR A 307 11.81 1.55 9.79
CA TYR A 307 10.49 2.16 9.90
C TYR A 307 9.35 1.14 9.80
N ILE A 308 9.40 0.23 8.81
CA ILE A 308 8.42 -0.86 8.67
C ILE A 308 8.39 -1.71 9.94
N MET A 309 9.56 -2.11 10.43
CA MET A 309 9.66 -2.98 11.62
C MET A 309 9.14 -2.29 12.87
N ASP A 310 9.47 -1.02 13.10
CA ASP A 310 8.96 -0.25 14.25
C ASP A 310 7.43 -0.16 14.23
N ARG A 311 6.82 0.02 13.06
CA ARG A 311 5.37 0.06 12.92
C ARG A 311 4.72 -1.28 13.23
N ILE A 312 5.33 -2.39 12.79
CA ILE A 312 4.86 -3.73 13.12
C ILE A 312 4.99 -3.97 14.63
N VAL A 313 6.15 -3.65 15.21
CA VAL A 313 6.41 -3.80 16.67
C VAL A 313 5.40 -3.00 17.49
N ALA A 314 5.19 -1.74 17.13
CA ALA A 314 4.22 -0.86 17.82
C ALA A 314 2.80 -1.45 17.82
N LYS A 315 2.42 -2.19 16.78
CA LYS A 315 1.13 -2.87 16.69
C LYS A 315 1.07 -4.12 17.55
N VAL A 316 2.07 -5.00 17.45
CA VAL A 316 2.05 -6.33 18.09
C VAL A 316 2.50 -6.34 19.54
N SER A 317 2.96 -5.20 20.05
CA SER A 317 3.36 -5.02 21.47
C SER A 317 2.24 -4.44 22.34
N ARG A 318 1.13 -4.01 21.73
CA ARG A 318 -0.08 -3.55 22.42
C ARG A 318 -0.97 -4.74 22.73
#